data_3bf62b4a32b6f3071f13530b682a1910
#
_entry.id   3bf62b4a32b6f3071f13530b682a1910
#
_cell.length_a   1.000
_cell.length_b   1.000
_cell.length_c   1.000
_cell.angle_alpha   90.00
_cell.angle_beta   90.00
_cell.angle_gamma   90.00
#
_symmetry.space_group_name_H-M   'P 1'
#
loop_
_entity.id
_entity.type
_entity.pdbx_description
1 polymer ?
#
loop_
_entity_poly.entity_id
_entity_poly.type
_entity_poly.pdbx_seq_one_letter_code
_entity_poly.pdbx_strand_id
1 'polypeptide(L)'
;MNKSKVHWNGGLHDDAVQIMSRGGGIIVSPTKVGYIIMASDKAGLERKFDAKQRNRNKPGVVLCGSIAQLKVLAQLNPEIEQLYQRHWDTDVLLGCILPWHDSALARIPKDGSKALMMDDRKTSCFVIKFGKPSEILTQELWERYGKLTFASSANPSGKGNRGEVEGIGERISAFADLIIEADDYVKSIQPNKSHDTRYEQGVMVSMVDTEGQLVPEQKGRRSVYPCPTLIRKGLDVDKVMSLLSDTFTTWDYRHGDYY
;
A
#
# COMPACT_ATOMS: atom_id res chain seq x y z
N MET A 1 16.23 -24.21 -0.43
CA MET A 1 16.61 -23.20 0.56
C MET A 1 15.63 -23.28 1.72
N ASN A 2 16.11 -23.38 2.94
CA ASN A 2 15.25 -23.31 4.11
C ASN A 2 14.60 -21.92 4.12
N LYS A 3 13.28 -21.91 4.10
CA LYS A 3 12.50 -20.68 4.18
C LYS A 3 12.61 -20.19 5.60
N SER A 4 13.12 -18.95 5.78
CA SER A 4 13.26 -18.42 7.12
C SER A 4 12.00 -17.70 7.54
N LYS A 5 11.45 -18.12 8.68
CA LYS A 5 10.51 -17.36 9.45
C LYS A 5 11.29 -16.69 10.58
N VAL A 6 11.04 -15.41 10.80
CA VAL A 6 11.66 -14.64 11.87
C VAL A 6 10.58 -13.84 12.59
N HIS A 7 10.71 -13.74 13.91
CA HIS A 7 9.85 -12.83 14.67
C HIS A 7 10.34 -11.39 14.53
N TRP A 8 9.40 -10.46 14.40
CA TRP A 8 9.73 -9.04 14.39
C TRP A 8 10.24 -8.61 15.78
N ASN A 9 11.42 -8.04 15.81
CA ASN A 9 12.12 -7.62 17.03
C ASN A 9 11.94 -6.14 17.38
N GLY A 10 11.01 -5.43 16.70
CA GLY A 10 10.77 -3.99 16.88
C GLY A 10 11.61 -3.09 15.96
N GLY A 11 12.56 -3.66 15.21
CA GLY A 11 13.48 -2.96 14.32
C GLY A 11 13.47 -3.45 12.88
N LEU A 12 14.46 -3.01 12.11
CA LEU A 12 14.72 -3.42 10.75
C LEU A 12 15.32 -4.82 10.72
N HIS A 13 14.91 -5.64 9.77
CA HIS A 13 15.52 -6.95 9.52
C HIS A 13 16.49 -6.86 8.32
N ASP A 14 17.77 -7.02 8.57
CA ASP A 14 18.83 -6.95 7.55
C ASP A 14 18.63 -8.00 6.44
N ASP A 15 18.20 -9.22 6.77
CA ASP A 15 17.90 -10.25 5.78
C ASP A 15 16.79 -9.82 4.81
N ALA A 16 15.75 -9.12 5.30
CA ALA A 16 14.69 -8.58 4.46
C ALA A 16 15.24 -7.53 3.49
N VAL A 17 16.10 -6.63 3.98
CA VAL A 17 16.80 -5.63 3.16
C VAL A 17 17.64 -6.31 2.08
N GLN A 18 18.44 -7.30 2.44
CA GLN A 18 19.28 -8.03 1.51
C GLN A 18 18.48 -8.75 0.42
N ILE A 19 17.41 -9.45 0.79
CA ILE A 19 16.53 -10.16 -0.15
C ILE A 19 15.92 -9.17 -1.14
N MET A 20 15.36 -8.08 -0.65
CA MET A 20 14.65 -7.09 -1.47
C MET A 20 15.61 -6.25 -2.33
N SER A 21 16.81 -5.94 -1.85
CA SER A 21 17.79 -5.13 -2.59
C SER A 21 18.50 -5.89 -3.71
N ARG A 22 18.72 -7.20 -3.57
CA ARG A 22 19.39 -8.03 -4.59
C ARG A 22 18.57 -8.27 -5.85
N GLY A 23 17.25 -8.15 -5.77
CA GLY A 23 16.33 -8.35 -6.88
C GLY A 23 15.68 -9.73 -6.90
N GLY A 24 14.45 -9.80 -7.42
CA GLY A 24 13.64 -11.02 -7.52
C GLY A 24 13.08 -11.53 -6.21
N GLY A 25 13.45 -10.91 -5.08
CA GLY A 25 12.98 -11.30 -3.76
C GLY A 25 11.53 -10.93 -3.50
N ILE A 26 10.82 -11.80 -2.76
CA ILE A 26 9.52 -11.50 -2.17
C ILE A 26 9.52 -11.86 -0.70
N ILE A 27 8.98 -10.98 0.12
CA ILE A 27 8.85 -11.21 1.56
C ILE A 27 7.41 -11.05 2.01
N VAL A 28 7.07 -11.70 3.10
CA VAL A 28 5.82 -11.44 3.83
C VAL A 28 6.15 -10.61 5.06
N SER A 29 5.46 -9.50 5.22
CA SER A 29 5.70 -8.53 6.31
C SER A 29 4.39 -8.05 6.92
N PRO A 30 4.33 -7.84 8.25
CA PRO A 30 3.13 -7.37 8.93
C PRO A 30 2.88 -5.88 8.71
N THR A 31 1.60 -5.53 8.75
CA THR A 31 1.08 -4.16 8.68
C THR A 31 0.05 -3.92 9.79
N LYS A 32 -0.56 -2.73 9.81
CA LYS A 32 -1.69 -2.43 10.73
C LYS A 32 -2.93 -3.30 10.50
N VAL A 33 -3.08 -3.88 9.31
CA VAL A 33 -4.29 -4.61 8.88
C VAL A 33 -4.01 -6.05 8.48
N GLY A 34 -2.91 -6.61 8.93
CA GLY A 34 -2.51 -7.98 8.63
C GLY A 34 -1.22 -8.05 7.81
N TYR A 35 -1.02 -9.12 7.09
CA TYR A 35 0.20 -9.40 6.36
C TYR A 35 0.10 -9.03 4.89
N ILE A 36 1.20 -8.51 4.35
CA ILE A 36 1.36 -8.20 2.92
C ILE A 36 2.52 -8.98 2.32
N ILE A 37 2.42 -9.28 1.03
CA ILE A 37 3.54 -9.72 0.19
C ILE A 37 4.17 -8.48 -0.44
N MET A 38 5.47 -8.31 -0.26
CA MET A 38 6.24 -7.17 -0.77
C MET A 38 7.20 -7.62 -1.87
N ALA A 39 7.38 -6.76 -2.88
CA ALA A 39 8.34 -6.91 -3.97
C ALA A 39 8.92 -5.54 -4.35
N SER A 40 10.13 -5.48 -4.93
CA SER A 40 10.83 -4.23 -5.25
C SER A 40 11.28 -4.10 -6.72
N ASP A 41 11.05 -5.12 -7.55
CA ASP A 41 11.45 -5.14 -8.96
C ASP A 41 10.54 -6.04 -9.80
N LYS A 42 10.80 -6.11 -11.11
CA LYS A 42 10.00 -6.90 -12.05
C LYS A 42 9.92 -8.37 -11.66
N ALA A 43 11.06 -9.01 -11.39
CA ALA A 43 11.09 -10.44 -11.09
C ALA A 43 10.33 -10.76 -9.78
N GLY A 44 10.50 -9.93 -8.75
CA GLY A 44 9.73 -10.02 -7.51
C GLY A 44 8.24 -9.79 -7.73
N LEU A 45 7.87 -8.80 -8.57
CA LEU A 45 6.47 -8.55 -8.92
C LEU A 45 5.83 -9.75 -9.64
N GLU A 46 6.50 -10.34 -10.62
CA GLU A 46 6.02 -11.54 -11.32
C GLU A 46 5.80 -12.70 -10.34
N ARG A 47 6.80 -12.99 -9.47
CA ARG A 47 6.67 -14.00 -8.41
C ARG A 47 5.50 -13.71 -7.46
N LYS A 48 5.28 -12.44 -7.10
CA LYS A 48 4.14 -12.02 -6.26
C LYS A 48 2.79 -12.31 -6.94
N PHE A 49 2.65 -12.05 -8.23
CA PHE A 49 1.43 -12.38 -8.98
C PHE A 49 1.21 -13.89 -9.04
N ASP A 50 2.26 -14.66 -9.28
CA ASP A 50 2.21 -16.12 -9.33
C ASP A 50 1.86 -16.73 -7.96
N ALA A 51 2.44 -16.21 -6.87
CA ALA A 51 2.11 -16.63 -5.51
C ALA A 51 0.63 -16.46 -5.18
N LYS A 52 0.02 -15.36 -5.64
CA LYS A 52 -1.39 -15.05 -5.43
C LYS A 52 -2.35 -15.64 -6.46
N GLN A 53 -1.86 -16.18 -7.57
CA GLN A 53 -2.68 -16.55 -8.73
C GLN A 53 -3.62 -15.40 -9.15
N ARG A 54 -3.09 -14.18 -9.13
CA ARG A 54 -3.87 -12.97 -9.36
C ARG A 54 -3.73 -12.50 -10.80
N ASN A 55 -4.83 -11.96 -11.35
CA ASN A 55 -4.79 -11.32 -12.66
C ASN A 55 -3.82 -10.13 -12.65
N ARG A 56 -3.01 -10.01 -13.70
CA ARG A 56 -1.98 -8.97 -13.82
C ARG A 56 -2.54 -7.56 -14.04
N ASN A 57 -3.82 -7.44 -14.41
CA ASN A 57 -4.53 -6.15 -14.52
C ASN A 57 -4.89 -5.50 -13.17
N LYS A 58 -4.54 -6.13 -12.05
CA LYS A 58 -4.73 -5.57 -10.70
C LYS A 58 -3.36 -5.32 -10.06
N PRO A 59 -2.71 -4.18 -10.34
CA PRO A 59 -1.39 -3.88 -9.79
C PRO A 59 -1.40 -3.89 -8.26
N GLY A 60 -0.23 -4.09 -7.66
CA GLY A 60 -0.07 -3.92 -6.23
C GLY A 60 -0.13 -2.45 -5.83
N VAL A 61 -0.32 -2.19 -4.54
CA VAL A 61 -0.17 -0.84 -4.02
C VAL A 61 1.31 -0.45 -3.96
N VAL A 62 1.59 0.85 -4.10
CA VAL A 62 2.92 1.44 -3.91
C VAL A 62 3.05 1.83 -2.44
N LEU A 63 4.06 1.33 -1.76
CA LEU A 63 4.33 1.67 -0.38
C LEU A 63 5.24 2.89 -0.31
N CYS A 64 4.85 3.90 0.48
CA CYS A 64 5.64 5.10 0.73
C CYS A 64 6.03 5.17 2.20
N GLY A 65 7.30 4.98 2.50
CA GLY A 65 7.86 5.04 3.86
C GLY A 65 8.03 6.47 4.40
N SER A 66 7.78 7.49 3.57
CA SER A 66 7.79 8.90 3.97
C SER A 66 6.93 9.77 3.05
N ILE A 67 6.52 10.95 3.54
CA ILE A 67 5.85 11.97 2.71
C ILE A 67 6.78 12.47 1.60
N ALA A 68 8.08 12.58 1.88
CA ALA A 68 9.06 12.97 0.87
C ALA A 68 9.12 11.97 -0.30
N GLN A 69 9.10 10.67 -0.02
CA GLN A 69 9.01 9.63 -1.04
C GLN A 69 7.71 9.75 -1.86
N LEU A 70 6.57 9.92 -1.20
CA LEU A 70 5.28 10.09 -1.87
C LEU A 70 5.31 11.25 -2.86
N LYS A 71 5.81 12.43 -2.45
CA LYS A 71 5.92 13.63 -3.30
C LYS A 71 6.81 13.42 -4.54
N VAL A 72 7.83 12.59 -4.44
CA VAL A 72 8.69 12.24 -5.59
C VAL A 72 7.97 11.33 -6.57
N LEU A 73 7.10 10.44 -6.07
CA LEU A 73 6.50 9.36 -6.87
C LEU A 73 5.15 9.74 -7.49
N ALA A 74 4.30 10.43 -6.75
CA ALA A 74 2.92 10.72 -7.14
C ALA A 74 2.69 12.20 -7.46
N GLN A 75 1.80 12.46 -8.42
CA GLN A 75 1.29 13.81 -8.63
C GLN A 75 0.32 14.16 -7.50
N LEU A 76 0.51 15.33 -6.91
CA LEU A 76 -0.30 15.86 -5.82
C LEU A 76 -0.70 17.30 -6.13
N ASN A 77 -1.88 17.69 -5.70
CA ASN A 77 -2.22 19.10 -5.54
C ASN A 77 -2.15 19.47 -4.04
N PRO A 78 -2.15 20.76 -3.67
CA PRO A 78 -2.00 21.22 -2.29
C PRO A 78 -3.00 20.58 -1.31
N GLU A 79 -4.27 20.36 -1.71
CA GLU A 79 -5.29 19.77 -0.84
C GLU A 79 -5.02 18.27 -0.60
N ILE A 80 -4.61 17.54 -1.63
CA ILE A 80 -4.22 16.11 -1.51
C ILE A 80 -2.95 15.98 -0.65
N GLU A 81 -1.97 16.88 -0.84
CA GLU A 81 -0.76 16.91 -0.01
C GLU A 81 -1.12 17.16 1.46
N GLN A 82 -1.99 18.12 1.75
CA GLN A 82 -2.48 18.42 3.09
C GLN A 82 -3.20 17.21 3.70
N LEU A 83 -4.06 16.52 2.94
CA LEU A 83 -4.73 15.31 3.41
C LEU A 83 -3.70 14.24 3.83
N TYR A 84 -2.72 13.96 2.99
CA TYR A 84 -1.67 12.98 3.30
C TYR A 84 -0.84 13.39 4.52
N GLN A 85 -0.49 14.68 4.65
CA GLN A 85 0.26 15.18 5.80
C GLN A 85 -0.54 15.00 7.10
N ARG A 86 -1.84 15.31 7.12
CA ARG A 86 -2.70 15.11 8.29
C ARG A 86 -2.80 13.64 8.70
N HIS A 87 -2.88 12.72 7.73
CA HIS A 87 -2.86 11.27 8.00
C HIS A 87 -1.51 10.82 8.55
N TRP A 88 -0.42 11.38 8.01
CA TRP A 88 0.93 11.10 8.50
C TRP A 88 1.10 11.52 9.95
N ASP A 89 0.69 12.74 10.29
CA ASP A 89 0.84 13.32 11.62
C ASP A 89 -0.02 12.63 12.68
N THR A 90 -1.15 12.07 12.28
CA THR A 90 -2.09 11.34 13.17
C THR A 90 -1.90 9.82 13.14
N ASP A 91 -0.87 9.32 12.44
CA ASP A 91 -0.57 7.88 12.27
C ASP A 91 -1.74 7.06 11.71
N VAL A 92 -2.54 7.64 10.80
CA VAL A 92 -3.70 6.98 10.18
C VAL A 92 -3.31 6.42 8.81
N LEU A 93 -3.56 5.11 8.61
CA LEU A 93 -3.35 4.42 7.34
C LEU A 93 -4.24 5.00 6.24
N LEU A 94 -3.61 5.42 5.14
CA LEU A 94 -4.32 5.93 3.96
C LEU A 94 -3.70 5.37 2.68
N GLY A 95 -4.55 4.96 1.74
CA GLY A 95 -4.18 4.72 0.34
C GLY A 95 -5.01 5.59 -0.59
N CYS A 96 -4.35 6.33 -1.51
CA CYS A 96 -5.07 7.03 -2.56
C CYS A 96 -4.62 6.58 -3.94
N ILE A 97 -5.56 6.45 -4.88
CA ILE A 97 -5.25 6.28 -6.30
C ILE A 97 -4.85 7.64 -6.84
N LEU A 98 -3.64 7.72 -7.38
CA LEU A 98 -3.00 8.93 -7.89
C LEU A 98 -2.25 8.63 -9.18
N PRO A 99 -2.08 9.62 -10.07
CA PRO A 99 -1.16 9.50 -11.20
C PRO A 99 0.29 9.49 -10.70
N TRP A 100 1.14 8.79 -11.43
CA TRP A 100 2.58 8.88 -11.20
C TRP A 100 3.12 10.22 -11.65
N HIS A 101 4.11 10.75 -10.94
CA HIS A 101 4.85 11.92 -11.39
C HIS A 101 5.72 11.56 -12.60
N ASP A 102 5.79 12.42 -13.62
CA ASP A 102 6.51 12.16 -14.87
C ASP A 102 8.00 11.83 -14.63
N SER A 103 8.64 12.52 -13.69
CA SER A 103 10.02 12.25 -13.32
C SER A 103 10.22 10.88 -12.68
N ALA A 104 9.21 10.36 -11.95
CA ALA A 104 9.23 9.01 -11.40
C ALA A 104 9.02 7.96 -12.49
N LEU A 105 8.09 8.21 -13.43
CA LEU A 105 7.88 7.34 -14.59
C LEU A 105 9.13 7.17 -15.44
N ALA A 106 9.94 8.23 -15.57
CA ALA A 106 11.20 8.19 -16.31
C ALA A 106 12.28 7.30 -15.65
N ARG A 107 12.18 7.07 -14.34
CA ARG A 107 13.10 6.21 -13.58
C ARG A 107 12.74 4.73 -13.60
N ILE A 108 11.51 4.39 -13.97
CA ILE A 108 11.09 2.97 -14.06
C ILE A 108 11.80 2.31 -15.24
N PRO A 109 12.45 1.15 -15.03
CA PRO A 109 13.13 0.44 -16.10
C PRO A 109 12.21 0.13 -17.29
N LYS A 110 12.78 0.16 -18.51
CA LYS A 110 12.05 -0.20 -19.74
C LYS A 110 12.07 -1.72 -19.97
N ASP A 111 11.73 -2.49 -18.95
CA ASP A 111 11.78 -3.95 -18.91
C ASP A 111 10.38 -4.61 -18.86
N GLY A 112 9.33 -3.80 -19.02
CA GLY A 112 7.94 -4.24 -18.92
C GLY A 112 7.35 -4.19 -17.51
N SER A 113 8.12 -3.78 -16.49
CA SER A 113 7.64 -3.68 -15.11
C SER A 113 6.50 -2.68 -14.92
N LYS A 114 6.39 -1.66 -15.78
CA LYS A 114 5.29 -0.67 -15.71
C LYS A 114 3.90 -1.32 -15.67
N ALA A 115 3.66 -2.33 -16.50
CA ALA A 115 2.38 -3.03 -16.56
C ALA A 115 2.05 -3.82 -15.26
N LEU A 116 3.04 -4.06 -14.40
CA LEU A 116 2.86 -4.71 -13.10
C LEU A 116 2.70 -3.72 -11.94
N MET A 117 3.04 -2.45 -12.18
CA MET A 117 3.12 -1.40 -11.15
C MET A 117 1.91 -0.47 -11.16
N MET A 118 1.28 -0.26 -12.32
CA MET A 118 0.21 0.71 -12.51
C MET A 118 -0.86 0.19 -13.47
N ASP A 119 -2.02 0.82 -13.44
CA ASP A 119 -3.09 0.57 -14.41
C ASP A 119 -2.84 1.28 -15.77
N ASP A 120 -3.73 1.07 -16.74
CA ASP A 120 -3.63 1.65 -18.09
C ASP A 120 -3.70 3.18 -18.09
N ARG A 121 -4.31 3.80 -17.06
CA ARG A 121 -4.37 5.24 -16.85
C ARG A 121 -3.07 5.81 -16.25
N LYS A 122 -2.06 4.96 -16.02
CA LYS A 122 -0.80 5.28 -15.33
C LYS A 122 -1.03 5.73 -13.88
N THR A 123 -2.03 5.14 -13.22
CA THR A 123 -2.31 5.38 -11.81
C THR A 123 -1.97 4.19 -10.95
N SER A 124 -1.71 4.44 -9.68
CA SER A 124 -1.49 3.42 -8.65
C SER A 124 -2.07 3.89 -7.32
N CYS A 125 -2.33 2.94 -6.42
CA CYS A 125 -2.66 3.28 -5.05
C CYS A 125 -1.38 3.49 -4.25
N PHE A 126 -1.12 4.73 -3.83
CA PHE A 126 0.00 5.10 -2.97
C PHE A 126 -0.42 5.05 -1.50
N VAL A 127 0.28 4.27 -0.70
CA VAL A 127 -0.10 3.96 0.69
C VAL A 127 0.95 4.47 1.66
N ILE A 128 0.48 5.14 2.71
CA ILE A 128 1.29 5.61 3.84
C ILE A 128 0.75 5.05 5.16
N LYS A 129 1.57 5.07 6.21
CA LYS A 129 1.20 4.68 7.59
C LYS A 129 0.61 3.27 7.67
N PHE A 130 1.18 2.37 6.87
CA PHE A 130 0.73 0.98 6.78
C PHE A 130 1.24 0.08 7.91
N GLY A 131 2.16 0.57 8.74
CA GLY A 131 2.64 -0.14 9.93
C GLY A 131 4.16 -0.25 10.00
N LYS A 132 4.69 0.02 11.19
CA LYS A 132 6.12 0.18 11.47
C LYS A 132 7.00 -0.93 10.88
N PRO A 133 6.68 -2.24 10.99
CA PRO A 133 7.57 -3.29 10.45
C PRO A 133 7.85 -3.15 8.95
N SER A 134 6.80 -2.88 8.16
CA SER A 134 6.91 -2.71 6.71
C SER A 134 7.36 -1.30 6.31
N GLU A 135 7.05 -0.26 7.11
CA GLU A 135 7.44 1.13 6.86
C GLU A 135 8.96 1.31 6.93
N ILE A 136 9.60 0.82 8.00
CA ILE A 136 11.07 0.95 8.16
C ILE A 136 11.83 0.24 7.05
N LEU A 137 11.36 -0.91 6.60
CA LEU A 137 11.95 -1.63 5.48
C LEU A 137 11.77 -0.86 4.16
N THR A 138 10.56 -0.34 3.92
CA THR A 138 10.26 0.48 2.73
C THR A 138 11.14 1.73 2.70
N GLN A 139 11.30 2.41 3.82
CA GLN A 139 12.14 3.58 3.95
C GLN A 139 13.62 3.26 3.67
N GLU A 140 14.18 2.21 4.28
CA GLU A 140 15.56 1.77 4.06
C GLU A 140 15.81 1.43 2.59
N LEU A 141 14.89 0.68 1.95
CA LEU A 141 15.02 0.31 0.54
C LEU A 141 14.99 1.53 -0.39
N TRP A 142 14.17 2.53 -0.06
CA TRP A 142 14.12 3.78 -0.82
C TRP A 142 15.37 4.64 -0.62
N GLU A 143 15.74 4.92 0.62
CA GLU A 143 16.81 5.87 0.94
C GLU A 143 18.19 5.34 0.57
N ARG A 144 18.45 4.07 0.83
CA ARG A 144 19.77 3.48 0.62
C ARG A 144 19.96 2.84 -0.73
N TYR A 145 18.89 2.28 -1.32
CA TYR A 145 18.99 1.50 -2.55
C TYR A 145 18.20 2.10 -3.72
N GLY A 146 17.44 3.18 -3.50
CA GLY A 146 16.59 3.77 -4.53
C GLY A 146 15.49 2.84 -5.03
N LYS A 147 15.12 1.81 -4.25
CA LYS A 147 14.15 0.79 -4.64
C LYS A 147 12.73 1.23 -4.30
N LEU A 148 11.83 1.04 -5.26
CA LEU A 148 10.39 1.10 -5.03
C LEU A 148 9.93 -0.18 -4.33
N THR A 149 8.89 -0.08 -3.52
CA THR A 149 8.26 -1.23 -2.89
C THR A 149 6.77 -1.31 -3.24
N PHE A 150 6.35 -2.50 -3.60
CA PHE A 150 4.99 -2.82 -4.01
C PHE A 150 4.43 -3.92 -3.14
N ALA A 151 3.15 -3.83 -2.81
CA ALA A 151 2.53 -4.82 -1.96
C ALA A 151 1.15 -5.29 -2.45
N SER A 152 0.77 -6.44 -1.96
CA SER A 152 -0.60 -6.95 -1.97
C SER A 152 -0.83 -7.68 -0.66
N SER A 153 -2.09 -7.80 -0.20
CA SER A 153 -2.41 -8.61 0.97
C SER A 153 -1.88 -10.04 0.83
N ALA A 154 -1.24 -10.57 1.87
CA ALA A 154 -0.71 -11.93 1.90
C ALA A 154 -1.80 -12.91 2.36
N ASN A 155 -2.73 -13.24 1.46
CA ASN A 155 -3.83 -14.17 1.72
C ASN A 155 -4.26 -14.84 0.41
N PRO A 156 -4.86 -16.03 0.48
CA PRO A 156 -5.52 -16.64 -0.66
C PRO A 156 -6.60 -15.71 -1.24
N SER A 157 -6.80 -15.76 -2.55
CA SER A 157 -7.77 -14.88 -3.24
C SER A 157 -9.16 -15.00 -2.61
N GLY A 158 -9.79 -13.87 -2.30
CA GLY A 158 -11.12 -13.81 -1.68
C GLY A 158 -11.18 -14.12 -0.17
N LYS A 159 -10.04 -14.36 0.49
CA LYS A 159 -9.95 -14.57 1.94
C LYS A 159 -9.06 -13.50 2.57
N GLY A 160 -9.30 -13.14 3.83
CA GLY A 160 -8.37 -12.34 4.61
C GLY A 160 -7.33 -13.21 5.31
N ASN A 161 -6.32 -12.59 5.95
CA ASN A 161 -5.38 -13.30 6.82
C ASN A 161 -5.66 -13.07 8.32
N ARG A 162 -6.69 -12.29 8.64
CA ARG A 162 -7.13 -11.98 10.02
C ARG A 162 -6.06 -11.37 10.92
N GLY A 163 -4.97 -10.90 10.34
CA GLY A 163 -3.81 -10.39 11.07
C GLY A 163 -2.99 -11.49 11.71
N GLU A 164 -3.06 -12.69 11.20
CA GLU A 164 -2.32 -13.87 11.66
C GLU A 164 -1.46 -14.45 10.54
N VAL A 165 -0.23 -14.83 10.88
CA VAL A 165 0.71 -15.35 9.90
C VAL A 165 0.23 -16.66 9.27
N GLU A 166 -0.54 -17.47 9.99
CA GLU A 166 -1.13 -18.69 9.46
C GLU A 166 -2.16 -18.41 8.35
N GLY A 167 -2.84 -17.27 8.42
CA GLY A 167 -3.83 -16.85 7.43
C GLY A 167 -3.24 -16.51 6.04
N ILE A 168 -1.91 -16.44 5.90
CA ILE A 168 -1.27 -16.21 4.58
C ILE A 168 -1.43 -17.41 3.64
N GLY A 169 -1.60 -18.60 4.19
CA GLY A 169 -1.77 -19.84 3.44
C GLY A 169 -0.46 -20.45 2.92
N GLU A 170 -0.49 -21.75 2.68
CA GLU A 170 0.70 -22.55 2.29
C GLU A 170 1.37 -22.06 1.01
N ARG A 171 0.56 -21.69 -0.01
CA ARG A 171 1.11 -21.24 -1.29
C ARG A 171 1.95 -19.98 -1.15
N ILE A 172 1.45 -18.95 -0.48
CA ILE A 172 2.21 -17.70 -0.26
C ILE A 172 3.43 -17.98 0.61
N SER A 173 3.24 -18.75 1.67
CA SER A 173 4.36 -19.23 2.50
C SER A 173 5.40 -19.96 1.68
N ALA A 174 4.98 -20.76 0.68
CA ALA A 174 5.88 -21.49 -0.21
C ALA A 174 6.66 -20.59 -1.17
N PHE A 175 6.16 -19.46 -1.59
CA PHE A 175 6.81 -18.53 -2.50
C PHE A 175 7.70 -17.49 -1.81
N ALA A 176 7.37 -17.12 -0.56
CA ALA A 176 8.12 -16.11 0.20
C ALA A 176 9.55 -16.58 0.50
N ASP A 177 10.52 -15.70 0.32
CA ASP A 177 11.92 -15.93 0.68
C ASP A 177 12.15 -15.69 2.18
N LEU A 178 11.35 -14.81 2.78
CA LEU A 178 11.33 -14.52 4.21
C LEU A 178 9.91 -14.19 4.66
N ILE A 179 9.54 -14.66 5.85
CA ILE A 179 8.29 -14.29 6.53
C ILE A 179 8.66 -13.65 7.87
N ILE A 180 8.27 -12.38 8.06
CA ILE A 180 8.42 -11.67 9.32
C ILE A 180 7.11 -11.81 10.08
N GLU A 181 7.15 -12.52 11.22
CA GLU A 181 5.99 -12.79 12.07
C GLU A 181 5.83 -11.69 13.14
N ALA A 182 4.63 -11.15 13.29
CA ALA A 182 4.30 -10.17 14.32
C ALA A 182 2.79 -10.10 14.59
N ASP A 183 2.16 -11.23 14.87
CA ASP A 183 0.71 -11.31 15.13
C ASP A 183 0.30 -10.39 16.29
N ASP A 184 1.13 -10.34 17.35
CA ASP A 184 0.88 -9.45 18.50
C ASP A 184 0.92 -7.98 18.13
N TYR A 185 1.79 -7.58 17.20
CA TYR A 185 1.81 -6.21 16.68
C TYR A 185 0.49 -5.88 15.97
N VAL A 186 0.04 -6.74 15.04
CA VAL A 186 -1.23 -6.53 14.32
C VAL A 186 -2.40 -6.48 15.29
N LYS A 187 -2.43 -7.37 16.29
CA LYS A 187 -3.44 -7.39 17.35
C LYS A 187 -3.43 -6.10 18.18
N SER A 188 -2.25 -5.57 18.51
CA SER A 188 -2.10 -4.35 19.31
C SER A 188 -2.64 -3.09 18.64
N ILE A 189 -2.67 -3.06 17.30
CA ILE A 189 -3.25 -1.95 16.52
C ILE A 189 -4.78 -1.90 16.63
N GLN A 190 -5.42 -3.04 16.84
CA GLN A 190 -6.87 -3.17 16.91
C GLN A 190 -7.31 -3.86 18.22
N PRO A 191 -7.01 -3.27 19.41
CA PRO A 191 -7.13 -3.96 20.70
C PRO A 191 -8.58 -4.34 21.07
N ASN A 192 -9.57 -3.62 20.52
CA ASN A 192 -10.98 -3.85 20.80
C ASN A 192 -11.67 -4.72 19.72
N LYS A 193 -10.88 -5.39 18.87
CA LYS A 193 -11.39 -6.28 17.82
C LYS A 193 -10.98 -7.71 18.08
N SER A 194 -11.96 -8.63 17.98
CA SER A 194 -11.68 -10.06 17.94
C SER A 194 -11.08 -10.46 16.59
N HIS A 195 -10.55 -11.68 16.50
CA HIS A 195 -10.10 -12.28 15.25
C HIS A 195 -11.09 -12.07 14.09
N ASP A 196 -12.38 -12.30 14.31
CA ASP A 196 -13.40 -12.22 13.25
C ASP A 196 -13.87 -10.80 12.91
N THR A 197 -13.54 -9.81 13.74
CA THR A 197 -14.00 -8.44 13.60
C THR A 197 -12.90 -7.44 13.23
N ARG A 198 -11.64 -7.89 13.12
CA ARG A 198 -10.52 -7.07 12.69
C ARG A 198 -10.70 -6.58 11.27
N TYR A 199 -10.32 -5.33 11.04
CA TYR A 199 -10.13 -4.84 9.69
C TYR A 199 -8.91 -5.51 9.04
N GLU A 200 -9.08 -6.00 7.83
CA GLU A 200 -8.03 -6.67 7.04
C GLU A 200 -7.56 -5.83 5.86
N GLN A 201 -7.99 -4.56 5.81
CA GLN A 201 -7.63 -3.61 4.76
C GLN A 201 -7.65 -2.18 5.27
N GLY A 202 -6.86 -1.32 4.63
CA GLY A 202 -6.92 0.12 4.81
C GLY A 202 -8.04 0.75 3.98
N VAL A 203 -8.37 1.99 4.30
CA VAL A 203 -9.25 2.82 3.49
C VAL A 203 -8.56 3.17 2.17
N MET A 204 -9.35 3.26 1.09
CA MET A 204 -8.85 3.69 -0.22
C MET A 204 -9.73 4.79 -0.78
N VAL A 205 -9.09 5.87 -1.24
CA VAL A 205 -9.75 7.02 -1.86
C VAL A 205 -9.22 7.19 -3.29
N SER A 206 -10.08 7.37 -4.26
CA SER A 206 -9.69 7.78 -5.61
C SER A 206 -9.56 9.30 -5.64
N MET A 207 -8.40 9.79 -6.05
CA MET A 207 -8.09 11.21 -6.28
C MET A 207 -7.97 11.52 -7.77
N VAL A 208 -8.56 10.65 -8.61
CA VAL A 208 -8.52 10.78 -10.07
C VAL A 208 -9.90 10.60 -10.68
N ASP A 209 -10.08 11.19 -11.86
CA ASP A 209 -11.23 10.97 -12.74
C ASP A 209 -11.12 9.64 -13.50
N THR A 210 -12.02 9.41 -14.46
CA THR A 210 -12.09 8.22 -15.30
C THR A 210 -10.88 8.07 -16.22
N GLU A 211 -10.24 9.17 -16.61
CA GLU A 211 -9.04 9.23 -17.46
C GLU A 211 -7.73 9.16 -16.66
N GLY A 212 -7.81 9.11 -15.32
CA GLY A 212 -6.65 9.07 -14.43
C GLY A 212 -6.02 10.45 -14.17
N GLN A 213 -6.72 11.54 -14.49
CA GLN A 213 -6.27 12.90 -14.16
C GLN A 213 -6.64 13.25 -12.72
N LEU A 214 -5.79 14.02 -12.04
CA LEU A 214 -6.09 14.48 -10.68
C LEU A 214 -7.40 15.25 -10.61
N VAL A 215 -8.18 14.98 -9.56
CA VAL A 215 -9.30 15.84 -9.21
C VAL A 215 -8.84 17.28 -8.99
N PRO A 216 -9.62 18.29 -9.44
CA PRO A 216 -9.25 19.69 -9.29
C PRO A 216 -9.25 20.12 -7.82
N GLU A 217 -8.43 21.11 -7.49
CA GLU A 217 -8.50 21.77 -6.19
C GLU A 217 -9.85 22.44 -5.98
N GLN A 218 -10.42 22.26 -4.81
CA GLN A 218 -11.72 22.83 -4.48
C GLN A 218 -11.61 24.25 -3.93
N LYS A 219 -10.56 24.58 -3.18
CA LYS A 219 -10.32 25.91 -2.59
C LYS A 219 -11.52 26.38 -1.77
N GLY A 220 -12.11 25.46 -0.99
CA GLY A 220 -13.30 25.69 -0.17
C GLY A 220 -14.63 25.83 -0.94
N ARG A 221 -14.62 25.70 -2.27
CA ARG A 221 -15.86 25.75 -3.09
C ARG A 221 -16.60 24.43 -3.03
N ARG A 222 -17.93 24.51 -3.02
CA ARG A 222 -18.81 23.32 -3.09
C ARG A 222 -19.10 22.93 -4.54
N SER A 223 -19.52 21.68 -4.72
CA SER A 223 -19.94 21.13 -6.02
C SER A 223 -18.85 21.18 -7.09
N VAL A 224 -17.59 20.97 -6.69
CA VAL A 224 -16.45 20.83 -7.60
C VAL A 224 -16.29 19.38 -8.00
N TYR A 225 -16.39 19.09 -9.29
CA TYR A 225 -16.29 17.74 -9.85
C TYR A 225 -15.28 17.71 -11.01
N PRO A 226 -14.61 16.57 -11.27
CA PRO A 226 -14.65 15.35 -10.44
C PRO A 226 -14.13 15.61 -9.02
N CYS A 227 -14.52 14.81 -8.04
CA CYS A 227 -14.16 15.01 -6.64
C CYS A 227 -13.52 13.74 -6.04
N PRO A 228 -12.81 13.85 -4.90
CA PRO A 228 -12.31 12.69 -4.18
C PRO A 228 -13.44 11.69 -3.90
N THR A 229 -13.17 10.40 -4.16
CA THR A 229 -14.17 9.35 -3.97
C THR A 229 -13.62 8.26 -3.06
N LEU A 230 -14.26 8.03 -1.92
CA LEU A 230 -13.95 6.91 -1.04
C LEU A 230 -14.48 5.64 -1.69
N ILE A 231 -13.58 4.74 -2.11
CA ILE A 231 -13.92 3.54 -2.88
C ILE A 231 -13.81 2.24 -2.07
N ARG A 232 -13.15 2.27 -0.90
CA ARG A 232 -13.02 1.12 0.00
C ARG A 232 -12.97 1.56 1.45
N LYS A 233 -13.83 0.98 2.29
CA LYS A 233 -13.76 1.09 3.75
C LYS A 233 -12.65 0.21 4.32
N GLY A 234 -12.15 0.56 5.50
CA GLY A 234 -11.10 -0.18 6.19
C GLY A 234 -10.81 0.37 7.59
N LEU A 235 -9.63 0.04 8.09
CA LEU A 235 -9.18 0.53 9.40
C LEU A 235 -9.28 2.05 9.48
N ASP A 236 -9.77 2.56 10.62
CA ASP A 236 -9.94 4.00 10.92
C ASP A 236 -10.84 4.77 9.92
N VAL A 237 -11.80 4.10 9.28
CA VAL A 237 -12.66 4.73 8.26
C VAL A 237 -13.32 6.02 8.74
N ASP A 238 -13.77 6.09 10.00
CA ASP A 238 -14.41 7.29 10.55
C ASP A 238 -13.44 8.47 10.66
N LYS A 239 -12.19 8.21 11.07
CA LYS A 239 -11.12 9.22 11.09
C LYS A 239 -10.78 9.70 9.68
N VAL A 240 -10.66 8.77 8.73
CA VAL A 240 -10.40 9.11 7.31
C VAL A 240 -11.52 9.96 6.74
N MET A 241 -12.78 9.62 6.98
CA MET A 241 -13.93 10.41 6.53
C MET A 241 -13.94 11.82 7.14
N SER A 242 -13.59 11.95 8.43
CA SER A 242 -13.46 13.26 9.09
C SER A 242 -12.36 14.09 8.42
N LEU A 243 -11.16 13.53 8.27
CA LEU A 243 -10.02 14.22 7.63
C LEU A 243 -10.32 14.59 6.17
N LEU A 244 -11.03 13.72 5.44
CA LEU A 244 -11.46 13.97 4.08
C LEU A 244 -12.46 15.14 4.01
N SER A 245 -13.47 15.16 4.89
CA SER A 245 -14.48 16.23 4.99
C SER A 245 -13.89 17.56 5.43
N ASP A 246 -12.86 17.54 6.28
CA ASP A 246 -12.15 18.75 6.71
C ASP A 246 -11.26 19.35 5.59
N THR A 247 -10.85 18.52 4.63
CA THR A 247 -9.96 18.93 3.54
C THR A 247 -10.74 19.29 2.28
N PHE A 248 -11.80 18.53 1.97
CA PHE A 248 -12.60 18.69 0.76
C PHE A 248 -14.06 18.98 1.11
N THR A 249 -14.60 20.05 0.55
CA THR A 249 -16.01 20.43 0.70
C THR A 249 -16.97 19.58 -0.13
N THR A 250 -16.42 18.87 -1.13
CA THR A 250 -17.14 17.94 -2.00
C THR A 250 -16.35 16.64 -2.13
N TRP A 251 -16.91 15.52 -1.72
CA TRP A 251 -16.37 14.18 -1.92
C TRP A 251 -17.51 13.17 -2.02
N ASP A 252 -17.23 12.00 -2.57
CA ASP A 252 -18.23 10.97 -2.84
C ASP A 252 -17.83 9.62 -2.20
N TYR A 253 -18.79 8.70 -2.13
CA TYR A 253 -18.60 7.34 -1.66
C TYR A 253 -19.17 6.34 -2.66
N ARG A 254 -18.31 5.49 -3.22
CA ARG A 254 -18.69 4.42 -4.16
C ARG A 254 -17.93 3.14 -3.81
N HIS A 255 -18.58 2.25 -3.06
CA HIS A 255 -17.94 1.01 -2.65
C HIS A 255 -17.78 0.03 -3.82
N GLY A 256 -16.54 -0.45 -4.04
CA GLY A 256 -16.25 -1.53 -4.99
C GLY A 256 -15.73 -1.10 -6.36
N ASP A 257 -15.77 0.18 -6.70
CA ASP A 257 -15.27 0.71 -8.00
C ASP A 257 -13.76 1.00 -7.93
N TYR A 258 -12.94 -0.06 -7.86
CA TYR A 258 -11.49 0.12 -7.69
C TYR A 258 -10.72 0.35 -8.98
N TYR A 259 -11.18 -0.24 -10.11
CA TYR A 259 -10.48 -0.26 -11.40
C TYR A 259 -11.46 -0.39 -12.55
#